data_80ee9f9bafb2bfe7aa8d156e9c1f113b
#
_entry.id   80ee9f9bafb2bfe7aa8d156e9c1f113b
#
_cell.length_a   1.000
_cell.length_b   1.000
_cell.length_c   1.000
_cell.angle_alpha   90.00
_cell.angle_beta   90.00
_cell.angle_gamma   90.00
#
_symmetry.space_group_name_H-M   'P 1'
#
loop_
_entity.id
_entity.type
_entity.pdbx_description
1 polymer ?
#
loop_
_entity_poly.entity_id
_entity_poly.type
_entity_poly.pdbx_seq_one_letter_code
_entity_poly.pdbx_strand_id
1 'polypeptide(L)'
;MDTEKQFVVMSKKDVEEMIQQAAVAGAQVASDTMLVAQRRAEKERIDRRLHNTELLLRNYRTLKASCENAVYESRDSKREEVTEILEDIMEMKDDKVIVESIKASAKRTALMVQHIDKMLDVYRIYCSKLSEKDKRRYKVIKLLYISKQSMNITEISKKFSVSKVTIYEDLKLSLIHI
;
A
#
# COMPACT_ATOMS: atom_id res chain seq x y z
N MET A 1 43.25 -23.43 -40.19
CA MET A 1 42.50 -22.20 -40.50
C MET A 1 43.12 -21.10 -39.66
N ASP A 2 44.03 -20.34 -40.27
CA ASP A 2 44.71 -19.20 -39.63
C ASP A 2 43.72 -18.06 -39.51
N THR A 3 43.43 -17.70 -38.27
CA THR A 3 42.66 -16.49 -37.98
C THR A 3 43.60 -15.30 -38.13
N GLU A 4 43.53 -14.61 -39.27
CA GLU A 4 44.25 -13.35 -39.48
C GLU A 4 43.82 -12.38 -38.38
N LYS A 5 44.76 -12.05 -37.46
CA LYS A 5 44.59 -10.99 -36.48
C LYS A 5 44.71 -9.67 -37.22
N GLN A 6 43.55 -9.05 -37.51
CA GLN A 6 43.49 -7.71 -38.05
C GLN A 6 43.88 -6.70 -36.92
N PHE A 7 45.05 -6.09 -37.02
CA PHE A 7 45.47 -5.02 -36.13
C PHE A 7 44.93 -3.68 -36.67
N VAL A 8 44.07 -3.04 -35.89
CA VAL A 8 43.63 -1.67 -36.17
C VAL A 8 44.55 -0.70 -35.43
N VAL A 9 45.29 0.12 -36.16
CA VAL A 9 46.13 1.20 -35.58
C VAL A 9 45.24 2.42 -35.42
N MET A 10 44.98 2.79 -34.18
CA MET A 10 44.18 3.97 -33.84
C MET A 10 45.12 5.09 -33.33
N SER A 11 44.78 6.34 -33.64
CA SER A 11 45.47 7.47 -33.01
C SER A 11 45.13 7.59 -31.50
N LYS A 12 46.03 8.17 -30.70
CA LYS A 12 45.78 8.38 -29.28
C LYS A 12 44.48 9.17 -29.05
N LYS A 13 44.19 10.14 -29.90
CA LYS A 13 42.99 10.97 -29.85
C LYS A 13 41.72 10.13 -30.08
N ASP A 14 41.70 9.23 -31.04
CA ASP A 14 40.54 8.35 -31.35
C ASP A 14 40.25 7.40 -30.18
N VAL A 15 41.29 6.89 -29.53
CA VAL A 15 41.18 6.06 -28.33
C VAL A 15 40.57 6.84 -27.16
N GLU A 16 41.03 8.08 -26.91
CA GLU A 16 40.48 8.95 -25.86
C GLU A 16 39.00 9.27 -26.13
N GLU A 17 38.62 9.60 -27.37
CA GLU A 17 37.24 9.86 -27.76
C GLU A 17 36.36 8.63 -27.58
N MET A 18 36.82 7.43 -27.95
CA MET A 18 36.10 6.18 -27.72
C MET A 18 35.90 5.88 -26.24
N ILE A 19 36.91 6.10 -25.40
CA ILE A 19 36.79 5.90 -23.94
C ILE A 19 35.76 6.85 -23.38
N GLN A 20 35.79 8.12 -23.78
CA GLN A 20 34.84 9.12 -23.31
C GLN A 20 33.40 8.79 -23.76
N GLN A 21 33.20 8.38 -25.00
CA GLN A 21 31.88 7.94 -25.49
C GLN A 21 31.37 6.70 -24.74
N ALA A 22 32.23 5.71 -24.52
CA ALA A 22 31.87 4.51 -23.74
C ALA A 22 31.52 4.85 -22.29
N ALA A 23 32.25 5.78 -21.66
CA ALA A 23 31.96 6.24 -20.30
C ALA A 23 30.59 6.95 -20.21
N VAL A 24 30.29 7.84 -21.17
CA VAL A 24 29.00 8.53 -21.25
C VAL A 24 27.85 7.53 -21.47
N ALA A 25 28.02 6.62 -22.42
CA ALA A 25 27.00 5.59 -22.70
C ALA A 25 26.78 4.67 -21.47
N GLY A 26 27.86 4.27 -20.80
CA GLY A 26 27.78 3.48 -19.57
C GLY A 26 27.08 4.21 -18.43
N ALA A 27 27.36 5.49 -18.24
CA ALA A 27 26.70 6.32 -17.25
C ALA A 27 25.18 6.49 -17.54
N GLN A 28 24.82 6.65 -18.82
CA GLN A 28 23.42 6.75 -19.22
C GLN A 28 22.66 5.44 -18.94
N VAL A 29 23.20 4.29 -19.32
CA VAL A 29 22.60 2.98 -19.05
C VAL A 29 22.46 2.73 -17.54
N ALA A 30 23.46 3.08 -16.74
CA ALA A 30 23.40 2.95 -15.29
C ALA A 30 22.29 3.84 -14.69
N SER A 31 22.19 5.10 -15.14
CA SER A 31 21.13 6.03 -14.71
C SER A 31 19.73 5.51 -15.05
N ASP A 32 19.52 5.05 -16.28
CA ASP A 32 18.24 4.52 -16.73
C ASP A 32 17.85 3.26 -15.96
N THR A 33 18.81 2.37 -15.70
CA THR A 33 18.60 1.16 -14.90
C THR A 33 18.20 1.51 -13.47
N MET A 34 18.86 2.50 -12.86
CA MET A 34 18.56 2.96 -11.52
C MET A 34 17.14 3.56 -11.43
N LEU A 35 16.75 4.38 -12.41
CA LEU A 35 15.41 4.95 -12.48
C LEU A 35 14.32 3.87 -12.60
N VAL A 36 14.56 2.84 -13.42
CA VAL A 36 13.63 1.72 -13.55
C VAL A 36 13.51 0.94 -12.23
N ALA A 37 14.63 0.68 -11.56
CA ALA A 37 14.65 0.01 -10.26
C ALA A 37 13.90 0.81 -9.18
N GLN A 38 14.12 2.12 -9.11
CA GLN A 38 13.40 3.01 -8.18
C GLN A 38 11.89 3.00 -8.42
N ARG A 39 11.45 3.08 -9.68
CA ARG A 39 10.02 3.03 -10.03
C ARG A 39 9.37 1.69 -9.64
N ARG A 40 10.10 0.58 -9.81
CA ARG A 40 9.62 -0.76 -9.39
C ARG A 40 9.48 -0.83 -7.88
N ALA A 41 10.50 -0.41 -7.14
CA ALA A 41 10.49 -0.41 -5.68
C ALA A 41 9.34 0.46 -5.12
N GLU A 42 9.12 1.66 -5.68
CA GLU A 42 8.01 2.53 -5.28
C GLU A 42 6.65 1.91 -5.58
N LYS A 43 6.48 1.30 -6.75
CA LYS A 43 5.25 0.57 -7.08
C LYS A 43 4.98 -0.59 -6.12
N GLU A 44 5.99 -1.41 -5.83
CA GLU A 44 5.86 -2.53 -4.89
C GLU A 44 5.51 -2.03 -3.48
N ARG A 45 6.07 -0.90 -3.06
CA ARG A 45 5.74 -0.27 -1.77
C ARG A 45 4.28 0.17 -1.72
N ILE A 46 3.78 0.81 -2.78
CA ILE A 46 2.38 1.23 -2.89
C ILE A 46 1.45 0.02 -2.87
N ASP A 47 1.74 -1.00 -3.68
CA ASP A 47 0.94 -2.22 -3.75
C ASP A 47 0.87 -2.92 -2.38
N ARG A 48 1.97 -2.98 -1.65
CA ARG A 48 2.02 -3.55 -0.29
C ARG A 48 1.21 -2.72 0.71
N ARG A 49 1.29 -1.40 0.67
CA ARG A 49 0.47 -0.52 1.52
C ARG A 49 -1.02 -0.74 1.28
N LEU A 50 -1.45 -0.80 0.02
CA LEU A 50 -2.84 -1.07 -0.34
C LEU A 50 -3.31 -2.44 0.15
N HIS A 51 -2.46 -3.47 -0.02
CA HIS A 51 -2.73 -4.82 0.48
C HIS A 51 -2.90 -4.83 2.01
N ASN A 52 -1.97 -4.22 2.74
CA ASN A 52 -2.04 -4.16 4.20
C ASN A 52 -3.25 -3.36 4.68
N THR A 53 -3.61 -2.25 4.00
CA THR A 53 -4.83 -1.48 4.32
C THR A 53 -6.08 -2.36 4.17
N GLU A 54 -6.19 -3.10 3.08
CA GLU A 54 -7.31 -4.02 2.88
C GLU A 54 -7.34 -5.14 3.92
N LEU A 55 -6.18 -5.73 4.24
CA LEU A 55 -6.04 -6.76 5.27
C LEU A 55 -6.51 -6.27 6.64
N LEU A 56 -6.09 -5.07 7.04
CA LEU A 56 -6.52 -4.44 8.28
C LEU A 56 -8.03 -4.21 8.32
N LEU A 57 -8.62 -3.70 7.24
CA LEU A 57 -10.07 -3.50 7.14
C LEU A 57 -10.85 -4.82 7.18
N ARG A 58 -10.39 -5.86 6.51
CA ARG A 58 -10.99 -7.21 6.56
C ARG A 58 -11.00 -7.78 7.98
N ASN A 59 -9.96 -7.52 8.75
CA ASN A 59 -9.82 -7.99 10.12
C ASN A 59 -10.37 -7.01 11.17
N TYR A 60 -10.83 -5.82 10.77
CA TYR A 60 -11.24 -4.75 11.70
C TYR A 60 -12.24 -5.22 12.76
N ARG A 61 -13.28 -5.97 12.40
CA ARG A 61 -14.30 -6.45 13.35
C ARG A 61 -13.71 -7.39 14.39
N THR A 62 -12.83 -8.29 13.97
CA THR A 62 -12.14 -9.22 14.87
C THR A 62 -11.18 -8.49 15.80
N LEU A 63 -10.42 -7.54 15.27
CA LEU A 63 -9.52 -6.70 16.07
C LEU A 63 -10.31 -5.86 17.07
N LYS A 64 -11.44 -5.27 16.66
CA LYS A 64 -12.30 -4.46 17.53
C LYS A 64 -12.91 -5.30 18.65
N ALA A 65 -13.44 -6.48 18.34
CA ALA A 65 -13.98 -7.39 19.36
C ALA A 65 -12.90 -7.83 20.36
N SER A 66 -11.66 -8.01 19.93
CA SER A 66 -10.53 -8.32 20.83
C SER A 66 -10.20 -7.14 21.76
N CYS A 67 -10.41 -5.89 21.32
CA CYS A 67 -10.21 -4.70 22.16
C CYS A 67 -11.32 -4.47 23.18
N GLU A 68 -12.58 -4.76 22.83
CA GLU A 68 -13.73 -4.56 23.72
C GLU A 68 -13.64 -5.45 24.99
N ASN A 69 -12.96 -6.59 24.87
CA ASN A 69 -12.71 -7.49 25.99
C ASN A 69 -11.48 -7.12 26.84
N ALA A 70 -10.63 -6.23 26.34
CA ALA A 70 -9.47 -5.72 27.04
C ALA A 70 -9.78 -4.32 27.55
N VAL A 71 -10.02 -4.16 28.86
CA VAL A 71 -10.16 -2.84 29.51
C VAL A 71 -8.83 -2.10 29.35
N TYR A 72 -8.68 -1.36 28.27
CA TYR A 72 -7.49 -0.58 27.99
C TYR A 72 -7.85 0.91 27.86
N GLU A 73 -7.64 1.66 28.94
CA GLU A 73 -7.67 3.12 28.90
C GLU A 73 -6.32 3.66 28.37
N SER A 74 -6.14 3.61 27.06
CA SER A 74 -5.06 4.37 26.44
C SER A 74 -5.60 5.64 25.80
N ARG A 75 -5.70 6.72 26.60
CA ARG A 75 -6.08 8.06 26.10
C ARG A 75 -4.97 8.77 25.33
N ASP A 76 -3.73 8.34 25.47
CA ASP A 76 -2.55 8.93 24.81
C ASP A 76 -1.73 7.87 24.06
N SER A 77 -2.27 7.36 22.95
CA SER A 77 -1.43 6.59 22.03
C SER A 77 -0.49 7.53 21.30
N LYS A 78 0.80 7.44 21.59
CA LYS A 78 1.81 8.22 20.90
C LYS A 78 1.79 7.83 19.41
N ARG A 79 1.81 8.82 18.54
CA ARG A 79 1.85 8.62 17.08
C ARG A 79 3.03 7.75 16.64
N GLU A 80 4.13 7.81 17.38
CA GLU A 80 5.35 7.03 17.18
C GLU A 80 5.08 5.52 17.32
N GLU A 81 4.30 5.08 18.32
CA GLU A 81 3.98 3.66 18.52
C GLU A 81 3.15 3.06 17.35
N VAL A 82 2.25 3.85 16.76
CA VAL A 82 1.46 3.39 15.60
C VAL A 82 2.34 3.29 14.36
N THR A 83 3.22 4.26 14.14
CA THR A 83 4.15 4.26 13.00
C THR A 83 5.07 3.05 13.04
N GLU A 84 5.61 2.71 14.21
CA GLU A 84 6.44 1.52 14.42
C GLU A 84 5.69 0.24 14.06
N ILE A 85 4.42 0.10 14.49
CA ILE A 85 3.59 -1.06 14.12
C ILE A 85 3.38 -1.14 12.61
N LEU A 86 3.13 0.00 11.96
CA LEU A 86 2.92 0.05 10.52
C LEU A 86 4.19 -0.27 9.72
N GLU A 87 5.36 0.15 10.21
CA GLU A 87 6.66 -0.21 9.63
C GLU A 87 6.92 -1.71 9.77
N ASP A 88 6.71 -2.29 10.96
CA ASP A 88 6.85 -3.73 11.19
C ASP A 88 6.02 -4.55 10.19
N ILE A 89 4.73 -4.21 10.03
CA ILE A 89 3.86 -4.98 9.12
C ILE A 89 4.20 -4.77 7.64
N MET A 90 4.90 -3.68 7.29
CA MET A 90 5.39 -3.48 5.91
C MET A 90 6.50 -4.45 5.51
N GLU A 91 7.26 -4.95 6.49
CA GLU A 91 8.33 -5.93 6.26
C GLU A 91 7.81 -7.37 6.22
N MET A 92 6.65 -7.63 6.81
CA MET A 92 6.02 -8.95 6.85
C MET A 92 5.37 -9.30 5.50
N LYS A 93 5.46 -10.56 5.09
CA LYS A 93 4.91 -11.06 3.82
C LYS A 93 3.67 -11.93 4.00
N ASP A 94 3.48 -12.51 5.18
CA ASP A 94 2.38 -13.43 5.46
C ASP A 94 1.26 -12.71 6.22
N ASP A 95 0.05 -12.75 5.65
CA ASP A 95 -1.13 -12.09 6.20
C ASP A 95 -1.50 -12.57 7.60
N LYS A 96 -1.29 -13.88 7.89
CA LYS A 96 -1.57 -14.43 9.21
C LYS A 96 -0.59 -13.90 10.23
N VAL A 97 0.70 -13.84 9.87
CA VAL A 97 1.76 -13.30 10.74
C VAL A 97 1.49 -11.84 11.06
N ILE A 98 1.06 -11.04 10.07
CA ILE A 98 0.66 -9.64 10.26
C ILE A 98 -0.47 -9.55 11.30
N VAL A 99 -1.57 -10.28 11.11
CA VAL A 99 -2.73 -10.24 12.01
C VAL A 99 -2.37 -10.73 13.41
N GLU A 100 -1.58 -11.80 13.53
CA GLU A 100 -1.13 -12.33 14.81
C GLU A 100 -0.20 -11.34 15.52
N SER A 101 0.71 -10.68 14.81
CA SER A 101 1.59 -9.66 15.39
C SER A 101 0.82 -8.47 15.98
N ILE A 102 -0.27 -8.06 15.33
CA ILE A 102 -1.16 -7.01 15.86
C ILE A 102 -1.89 -7.52 17.10
N LYS A 103 -2.32 -8.78 17.12
CA LYS A 103 -3.02 -9.39 18.26
C LYS A 103 -2.10 -9.79 19.41
N ALA A 104 -0.80 -9.74 19.24
CA ALA A 104 0.18 -10.18 20.23
C ALA A 104 0.06 -9.45 21.57
N SER A 105 -0.47 -8.20 21.58
CA SER A 105 -0.81 -7.51 22.81
C SER A 105 -2.10 -6.70 22.66
N ALA A 106 -2.86 -6.58 23.76
CA ALA A 106 -4.08 -5.76 23.79
C ALA A 106 -3.80 -4.30 23.43
N LYS A 107 -2.66 -3.77 23.89
CA LYS A 107 -2.21 -2.41 23.56
C LYS A 107 -2.01 -2.22 22.07
N ARG A 108 -1.27 -3.13 21.42
CA ARG A 108 -0.99 -3.07 19.98
C ARG A 108 -2.28 -3.15 19.17
N THR A 109 -3.19 -4.06 19.54
CA THR A 109 -4.52 -4.18 18.92
C THR A 109 -5.33 -2.90 19.08
N ALA A 110 -5.38 -2.32 20.27
CA ALA A 110 -6.12 -1.09 20.54
C ALA A 110 -5.58 0.09 19.73
N LEU A 111 -4.27 0.23 19.65
CA LEU A 111 -3.62 1.28 18.84
C LEU A 111 -3.99 1.17 17.36
N MET A 112 -3.97 -0.04 16.81
CA MET A 112 -4.33 -0.27 15.41
C MET A 112 -5.81 -0.01 15.15
N VAL A 113 -6.71 -0.44 16.04
CA VAL A 113 -8.15 -0.16 15.92
C VAL A 113 -8.41 1.36 15.98
N GLN A 114 -7.80 2.09 16.92
CA GLN A 114 -7.92 3.54 17.01
C GLN A 114 -7.38 4.23 15.75
N HIS A 115 -6.26 3.75 15.20
CA HIS A 115 -5.71 4.28 13.97
C HIS A 115 -6.68 4.11 12.80
N ILE A 116 -7.23 2.90 12.63
CA ILE A 116 -8.23 2.62 11.58
C ILE A 116 -9.47 3.51 11.77
N ASP A 117 -9.99 3.62 12.99
CA ASP A 117 -11.15 4.47 13.28
C ASP A 117 -10.89 5.94 12.90
N LYS A 118 -9.72 6.49 13.25
CA LYS A 118 -9.30 7.85 12.87
C LYS A 118 -9.22 8.02 11.34
N MET A 119 -8.61 7.06 10.63
CA MET A 119 -8.50 7.12 9.17
C MET A 119 -9.88 7.05 8.51
N LEU A 120 -10.76 6.20 8.99
CA LEU A 120 -12.14 6.11 8.50
C LEU A 120 -12.94 7.40 8.76
N ASP A 121 -12.74 8.06 9.90
CA ASP A 121 -13.38 9.34 10.18
C ASP A 121 -12.88 10.46 9.26
N VAL A 122 -11.58 10.54 9.03
CA VAL A 122 -10.99 11.49 8.06
C VAL A 122 -11.56 11.23 6.66
N TYR A 123 -11.59 9.97 6.23
CA TYR A 123 -12.14 9.58 4.94
C TYR A 123 -13.63 9.88 4.82
N ARG A 124 -14.42 9.67 5.89
CA ARG A 124 -15.83 10.02 5.97
C ARG A 124 -16.06 11.52 5.75
N ILE A 125 -15.27 12.35 6.46
CA ILE A 125 -15.36 13.81 6.37
C ILE A 125 -14.97 14.26 4.96
N TYR A 126 -13.92 13.70 4.39
CA TYR A 126 -13.48 13.97 3.03
C TYR A 126 -14.60 13.65 2.02
N CYS A 127 -15.12 12.44 2.04
CA CYS A 127 -16.19 12.00 1.14
C CYS A 127 -17.50 12.79 1.31
N SER A 128 -17.80 13.29 2.52
CA SER A 128 -19.03 14.03 2.78
C SER A 128 -19.09 15.39 2.08
N LYS A 129 -17.91 15.97 1.80
CA LYS A 129 -17.76 17.27 1.12
C LYS A 129 -17.70 17.17 -0.41
N LEU A 130 -17.67 15.96 -0.94
CA LEU A 130 -17.49 15.68 -2.36
C LEU A 130 -18.79 15.16 -3.00
N SER A 131 -18.65 14.55 -4.15
CA SER A 131 -19.75 14.04 -4.98
C SER A 131 -20.51 12.87 -4.32
N GLU A 132 -21.70 12.57 -4.84
CA GLU A 132 -22.45 11.37 -4.43
C GLU A 132 -21.70 10.06 -4.70
N LYS A 133 -20.79 10.04 -5.70
CA LYS A 133 -19.90 8.91 -5.95
C LYS A 133 -18.93 8.70 -4.77
N ASP A 134 -18.37 9.78 -4.25
CA ASP A 134 -17.42 9.70 -3.12
C ASP A 134 -18.13 9.30 -1.83
N LYS A 135 -19.33 9.82 -1.59
CA LYS A 135 -20.17 9.37 -0.47
C LYS A 135 -20.52 7.88 -0.58
N ARG A 136 -20.75 7.36 -1.80
CA ARG A 136 -20.96 5.94 -2.05
C ARG A 136 -19.71 5.14 -1.72
N ARG A 137 -18.52 5.59 -2.11
CA ARG A 137 -17.23 4.94 -1.82
C ARG A 137 -17.04 4.69 -0.33
N TYR A 138 -17.27 5.72 0.51
CA TYR A 138 -17.23 5.55 1.95
C TYR A 138 -18.26 4.53 2.45
N LYS A 139 -19.50 4.60 1.93
CA LYS A 139 -20.56 3.66 2.30
C LYS A 139 -20.21 2.22 1.92
N VAL A 140 -19.53 1.99 0.78
CA VAL A 140 -19.04 0.67 0.35
C VAL A 140 -18.09 0.09 1.40
N ILE A 141 -17.03 0.82 1.80
CA ILE A 141 -16.10 0.41 2.86
C ILE A 141 -16.85 0.09 4.15
N LYS A 142 -17.76 0.97 4.57
CA LYS A 142 -18.52 0.79 5.81
C LYS A 142 -19.36 -0.50 5.78
N LEU A 143 -20.05 -0.76 4.69
CA LEU A 143 -20.93 -1.95 4.56
C LEU A 143 -20.14 -3.24 4.44
N LEU A 144 -18.99 -3.20 3.76
CA LEU A 144 -18.15 -4.38 3.54
C LEU A 144 -17.41 -4.80 4.81
N TYR A 145 -16.77 -3.85 5.51
CA TYR A 145 -15.78 -4.14 6.54
C TYR A 145 -16.16 -3.71 7.95
N ILE A 146 -16.94 -2.63 8.11
CA ILE A 146 -17.10 -1.96 9.41
C ILE A 146 -18.44 -2.29 10.07
N SER A 147 -19.53 -2.33 9.31
CA SER A 147 -20.88 -2.56 9.85
C SER A 147 -20.99 -3.92 10.54
N LYS A 148 -21.76 -4.00 11.63
CA LYS A 148 -22.02 -5.27 12.35
C LYS A 148 -22.54 -6.35 11.41
N GLN A 149 -23.50 -6.01 10.53
CA GLN A 149 -23.93 -6.85 9.43
C GLN A 149 -23.11 -6.51 8.18
N SER A 150 -22.25 -7.43 7.78
CA SER A 150 -21.50 -7.27 6.53
C SER A 150 -22.40 -7.58 5.34
N MET A 151 -22.26 -6.77 4.31
CA MET A 151 -22.85 -7.02 3.00
C MET A 151 -21.76 -7.48 2.03
N ASN A 152 -22.11 -8.42 1.15
CA ASN A 152 -21.21 -8.82 0.07
C ASN A 152 -21.30 -7.86 -1.13
N ILE A 153 -20.37 -7.97 -2.07
CA ILE A 153 -20.31 -7.11 -3.26
C ILE A 153 -21.60 -7.14 -4.08
N THR A 154 -22.25 -8.31 -4.16
CA THR A 154 -23.50 -8.46 -4.92
C THR A 154 -24.66 -7.72 -4.25
N GLU A 155 -24.77 -7.78 -2.94
CA GLU A 155 -25.76 -7.05 -2.16
C GLU A 155 -25.55 -5.53 -2.23
N ILE A 156 -24.29 -5.10 -2.13
CA ILE A 156 -23.91 -3.68 -2.23
C ILE A 156 -24.22 -3.15 -3.63
N SER A 157 -23.90 -3.90 -4.69
CA SER A 157 -24.21 -3.50 -6.07
C SER A 157 -25.70 -3.31 -6.30
N LYS A 158 -26.53 -4.23 -5.79
CA LYS A 158 -27.99 -4.11 -5.83
C LYS A 158 -28.49 -2.90 -5.04
N LYS A 159 -27.96 -2.69 -3.81
CA LYS A 159 -28.35 -1.59 -2.93
C LYS A 159 -28.09 -0.21 -3.55
N PHE A 160 -26.99 -0.06 -4.28
CA PHE A 160 -26.65 1.21 -4.94
C PHE A 160 -27.06 1.27 -6.41
N SER A 161 -27.67 0.22 -6.95
CA SER A 161 -28.09 0.12 -8.36
C SER A 161 -26.92 0.39 -9.34
N VAL A 162 -25.74 -0.17 -9.04
CA VAL A 162 -24.54 -0.07 -9.86
C VAL A 162 -23.94 -1.45 -10.14
N SER A 163 -23.08 -1.55 -11.15
CA SER A 163 -22.43 -2.82 -11.48
C SER A 163 -21.44 -3.26 -10.38
N LYS A 164 -21.16 -4.56 -10.30
CA LYS A 164 -20.11 -5.08 -9.40
C LYS A 164 -18.74 -4.48 -9.72
N VAL A 165 -18.47 -4.25 -11.00
CA VAL A 165 -17.22 -3.61 -11.46
C VAL A 165 -17.08 -2.23 -10.83
N THR A 166 -18.14 -1.42 -10.86
CA THR A 166 -18.17 -0.10 -10.21
C THR A 166 -17.90 -0.19 -8.70
N ILE A 167 -18.41 -1.23 -8.01
CA ILE A 167 -18.11 -1.42 -6.58
C ILE A 167 -16.65 -1.77 -6.35
N TYR A 168 -16.03 -2.61 -7.20
CA TYR A 168 -14.59 -2.91 -7.10
C TYR A 168 -13.73 -1.68 -7.37
N GLU A 169 -14.10 -0.83 -8.32
CA GLU A 169 -13.42 0.44 -8.58
C GLU A 169 -13.55 1.40 -7.39
N ASP A 170 -14.76 1.54 -6.85
CA ASP A 170 -15.02 2.35 -5.66
C ASP A 170 -14.18 1.86 -4.47
N LEU A 171 -14.08 0.52 -4.28
CA LEU A 171 -13.26 -0.08 -3.24
C LEU A 171 -11.77 0.24 -3.42
N LYS A 172 -11.24 0.00 -4.62
CA LYS A 172 -9.83 0.26 -4.94
C LYS A 172 -9.46 1.73 -4.69
N LEU A 173 -10.30 2.66 -5.15
CA LEU A 173 -10.08 4.09 -4.92
C LEU A 173 -10.18 4.47 -3.44
N SER A 174 -11.07 3.82 -2.68
CA SER A 174 -11.19 4.05 -1.24
C SER A 174 -9.94 3.63 -0.48
N LEU A 175 -9.35 2.47 -0.82
CA LEU A 175 -8.13 1.96 -0.19
C LEU A 175 -6.90 2.86 -0.40
N ILE A 176 -6.89 3.64 -1.48
CA ILE A 176 -5.82 4.62 -1.75
C ILE A 176 -5.92 5.83 -0.81
N HIS A 177 -7.13 6.16 -0.34
CA HIS A 177 -7.40 7.35 0.47
C HIS A 177 -7.46 7.10 1.98
N ILE A 178 -7.48 5.83 2.38
CA ILE A 178 -7.43 5.38 3.79
C ILE A 178 -5.99 5.07 4.18
#